data_91d250739356720988f85d228bfb0fde
#
_entry.id   91d250739356720988f85d228bfb0fde
#
_cell.length_a   1.000
_cell.length_b   1.000
_cell.length_c   1.000
_cell.angle_alpha   90.00
_cell.angle_beta   90.00
_cell.angle_gamma   90.00
#
_symmetry.space_group_name_H-M   'P 1'
#
loop_
_entity.id
_entity.type
_entity.pdbx_description
1 polymer ?
#
loop_
_entity_poly.entity_id
_entity_poly.type
_entity_poly.pdbx_seq_one_letter_code
_entity_poly.pdbx_strand_id
1 'polypeptide(L)'
;MFYDTLQEISWEETTRRIASKTEADVRRALAKKMCSVDDFMALISPAAAPFLEQMAALSKHYTQERFGKTISLFIPLYLTNSCTNSCVYCGFHIANPMARTILTPEQMEDEFKAIKAMGPFESLLMVTGENPAKAGVAYLSEALRRAKPYFADLKIEVMPLKAEEYAQLVQCGLNGVICFQETYNQSRYNVYHPRGMKSKFDWRVNAPDRMGQAGVHSIGMGVLIGLEDWRTDVTMLAYHLRYLQKHYWRTRYSVNFPRMRPAENGGFQPNVIMSDAELAQLTFAMRIFDHTVDISYSTREFPDFRDNMATLGVTTMSAGSKTDPGGYFTYPQALEQFQVSDERTPFEVHQRLQELGLEPVWKDWDAIFDVPAHQK
;
A
#
# COMPACT_ATOMS: atom_id res chain seq x y z
N MET A 1 18.61 3.05 -11.88
CA MET A 1 17.32 2.77 -11.20
C MET A 1 17.58 2.10 -9.86
N PHE A 2 16.56 2.00 -9.00
CA PHE A 2 16.79 1.44 -7.65
C PHE A 2 17.32 0.02 -7.65
N TYR A 3 16.98 -0.80 -8.63
CA TYR A 3 17.55 -2.15 -8.76
C TYR A 3 19.09 -2.17 -8.70
N ASP A 4 19.76 -1.22 -9.34
CA ASP A 4 21.21 -1.13 -9.35
C ASP A 4 21.76 -0.83 -7.94
N THR A 5 21.11 0.08 -7.21
CA THR A 5 21.43 0.38 -5.80
C THR A 5 21.18 -0.83 -4.90
N LEU A 6 20.08 -1.58 -5.15
CA LEU A 6 19.73 -2.77 -4.38
C LEU A 6 20.78 -3.87 -4.49
N GLN A 7 21.47 -3.99 -5.66
CA GLN A 7 22.53 -4.98 -5.84
C GLN A 7 23.77 -4.73 -4.95
N GLU A 8 23.92 -3.50 -4.43
CA GLU A 8 25.00 -3.14 -3.50
C GLU A 8 24.64 -3.47 -2.03
N ILE A 9 23.39 -3.86 -1.74
CA ILE A 9 22.87 -4.11 -0.40
C ILE A 9 22.65 -5.61 -0.20
N SER A 10 23.45 -6.24 0.66
CA SER A 10 23.30 -7.66 0.98
C SER A 10 22.11 -7.90 1.91
N TRP A 11 21.24 -8.84 1.54
CA TRP A 11 20.13 -9.30 2.37
C TRP A 11 20.64 -9.89 3.69
N GLU A 12 21.59 -10.81 3.63
CA GLU A 12 22.12 -11.53 4.80
C GLU A 12 22.87 -10.60 5.75
N GLU A 13 23.63 -9.64 5.20
CA GLU A 13 24.32 -8.65 6.02
C GLU A 13 23.33 -7.71 6.71
N THR A 14 22.27 -7.28 6.01
CA THR A 14 21.21 -6.46 6.60
C THR A 14 20.51 -7.19 7.73
N THR A 15 20.16 -8.47 7.54
CA THR A 15 19.57 -9.32 8.59
C THR A 15 20.49 -9.40 9.82
N ARG A 16 21.80 -9.65 9.62
CA ARG A 16 22.77 -9.70 10.73
C ARG A 16 22.90 -8.36 11.45
N ARG A 17 22.94 -7.25 10.72
CA ARG A 17 23.02 -5.90 11.30
C ARG A 17 21.81 -5.60 12.16
N ILE A 18 20.60 -5.94 11.72
CA ILE A 18 19.38 -5.78 12.52
C ILE A 18 19.45 -6.62 13.79
N ALA A 19 19.85 -7.88 13.67
CA ALA A 19 19.94 -8.79 14.81
C ALA A 19 21.02 -8.37 15.83
N SER A 20 22.05 -7.66 15.41
CA SER A 20 23.14 -7.17 16.28
C SER A 20 22.84 -5.84 16.99
N LYS A 21 21.70 -5.19 16.70
CA LYS A 21 21.33 -3.93 17.35
C LYS A 21 21.08 -4.13 18.85
N THR A 22 21.47 -3.14 19.62
CA THR A 22 21.38 -3.12 21.07
C THR A 22 20.40 -2.04 21.55
N GLU A 23 20.00 -2.11 22.83
CA GLU A 23 19.20 -1.03 23.45
C GLU A 23 19.88 0.34 23.37
N ALA A 24 21.22 0.38 23.44
CA ALA A 24 21.97 1.63 23.28
C ALA A 24 21.79 2.23 21.88
N ASP A 25 21.71 1.39 20.85
CA ASP A 25 21.41 1.83 19.46
C ASP A 25 20.00 2.38 19.36
N VAL A 26 19.04 1.70 19.99
CA VAL A 26 17.64 2.16 20.04
C VAL A 26 17.53 3.53 20.73
N ARG A 27 18.16 3.69 21.91
CA ARG A 27 18.16 4.98 22.63
C ARG A 27 18.76 6.11 21.80
N ARG A 28 19.85 5.82 21.06
CA ARG A 28 20.44 6.81 20.14
C ARG A 28 19.51 7.18 18.99
N ALA A 29 18.83 6.19 18.41
CA ALA A 29 17.86 6.43 17.34
C ALA A 29 16.68 7.30 17.84
N LEU A 30 16.11 6.98 19.00
CA LEU A 30 14.99 7.72 19.60
C LEU A 30 15.34 9.17 19.99
N ALA A 31 16.61 9.47 20.21
CA ALA A 31 17.06 10.82 20.52
C ALA A 31 17.25 11.72 19.28
N LYS A 32 17.17 11.16 18.07
CA LYS A 32 17.38 11.88 16.80
C LYS A 32 16.07 12.44 16.25
N LYS A 33 16.12 13.66 15.69
CA LYS A 33 15.00 14.21 14.89
C LYS A 33 14.91 13.61 13.49
N MET A 34 16.05 13.21 12.92
CA MET A 34 16.10 12.59 11.60
C MET A 34 16.88 11.28 11.70
N CYS A 35 16.20 10.20 11.41
CA CYS A 35 16.76 8.85 11.44
C CYS A 35 17.35 8.45 10.09
N SER A 36 18.53 7.85 10.13
CA SER A 36 19.11 7.10 9.01
C SER A 36 18.45 5.71 8.89
N VAL A 37 18.72 4.99 7.80
CA VAL A 37 18.27 3.59 7.68
C VAL A 37 18.91 2.71 8.77
N ASP A 38 20.12 3.02 9.23
CA ASP A 38 20.75 2.30 10.33
C ASP A 38 20.03 2.54 11.68
N ASP A 39 19.52 3.74 11.92
CA ASP A 39 18.65 4.04 13.07
C ASP A 39 17.31 3.31 12.94
N PHE A 40 16.75 3.25 11.73
CA PHE A 40 15.53 2.48 11.47
C PHE A 40 15.71 0.99 11.79
N MET A 41 16.86 0.39 11.38
CA MET A 41 17.20 -0.98 11.77
C MET A 41 17.18 -1.18 13.29
N ALA A 42 17.68 -0.20 14.06
CA ALA A 42 17.62 -0.29 15.51
C ALA A 42 16.19 -0.27 16.04
N LEU A 43 15.33 0.61 15.50
CA LEU A 43 13.94 0.76 15.93
C LEU A 43 13.06 -0.46 15.59
N ILE A 44 13.38 -1.20 14.53
CA ILE A 44 12.65 -2.44 14.18
C ILE A 44 13.32 -3.70 14.74
N SER A 45 14.47 -3.60 15.38
CA SER A 45 15.18 -4.75 15.94
C SER A 45 14.45 -5.34 17.16
N PRO A 46 14.75 -6.59 17.55
CA PRO A 46 14.25 -7.15 18.80
C PRO A 46 14.62 -6.33 20.04
N ALA A 47 15.76 -5.62 20.01
CA ALA A 47 16.20 -4.76 21.11
C ALA A 47 15.28 -3.54 21.35
N ALA A 48 14.40 -3.21 20.43
CA ALA A 48 13.46 -2.10 20.56
C ALA A 48 12.16 -2.49 21.31
N ALA A 49 11.89 -3.78 21.53
CA ALA A 49 10.66 -4.23 22.19
C ALA A 49 10.40 -3.55 23.56
N PRO A 50 11.40 -3.33 24.45
CA PRO A 50 11.18 -2.60 25.71
C PRO A 50 10.84 -1.12 25.56
N PHE A 51 11.00 -0.54 24.37
CA PHE A 51 10.77 0.89 24.07
C PHE A 51 9.45 1.15 23.35
N LEU A 52 8.58 0.15 23.21
CA LEU A 52 7.38 0.25 22.37
C LEU A 52 6.46 1.41 22.79
N GLU A 53 6.28 1.64 24.09
CA GLU A 53 5.48 2.78 24.60
C GLU A 53 6.10 4.13 24.25
N GLN A 54 7.43 4.25 24.38
CA GLN A 54 8.13 5.48 23.99
C GLN A 54 8.05 5.70 22.48
N MET A 55 8.17 4.65 21.70
CA MET A 55 8.01 4.71 20.24
C MET A 55 6.58 5.11 19.85
N ALA A 56 5.57 4.59 20.53
CA ALA A 56 4.17 4.96 20.32
C ALA A 56 3.93 6.46 20.58
N ALA A 57 4.47 6.97 21.70
CA ALA A 57 4.36 8.39 22.04
C ALA A 57 5.02 9.30 21.00
N LEU A 58 6.23 8.95 20.54
CA LEU A 58 6.92 9.69 19.47
C LEU A 58 6.20 9.60 18.13
N SER A 59 5.72 8.41 17.77
CA SER A 59 4.94 8.19 16.54
C SER A 59 3.69 9.07 16.52
N LYS A 60 2.93 9.07 17.61
CA LYS A 60 1.77 9.95 17.78
C LYS A 60 2.15 11.43 17.64
N HIS A 61 3.22 11.85 18.31
CA HIS A 61 3.70 13.24 18.25
C HIS A 61 4.02 13.67 16.81
N TYR A 62 4.85 12.91 16.09
CA TYR A 62 5.23 13.23 14.71
C TYR A 62 4.04 13.11 13.73
N THR A 63 3.12 12.19 13.97
CA THR A 63 1.89 12.11 13.17
C THR A 63 1.05 13.39 13.36
N GLN A 64 0.84 13.82 14.60
CA GLN A 64 0.07 15.04 14.88
C GLN A 64 0.76 16.31 14.40
N GLU A 65 2.09 16.39 14.50
CA GLU A 65 2.87 17.53 13.99
C GLU A 65 2.71 17.69 12.47
N ARG A 66 2.65 16.58 11.72
CA ARG A 66 2.61 16.62 10.26
C ARG A 66 1.20 16.53 9.67
N PHE A 67 0.32 15.74 10.25
CA PHE A 67 -1.01 15.41 9.71
C PHE A 67 -2.16 15.91 10.61
N GLY A 68 -1.87 16.49 11.75
CA GLY A 68 -2.91 16.89 12.72
C GLY A 68 -3.64 15.66 13.27
N LYS A 69 -4.95 15.71 13.25
CA LYS A 69 -5.83 14.62 13.68
C LYS A 69 -6.52 13.93 12.50
N THR A 70 -6.14 14.27 11.26
CA THR A 70 -6.83 13.79 10.08
C THR A 70 -6.51 12.32 9.76
N ILE A 71 -7.53 11.57 9.36
CA ILE A 71 -7.43 10.22 8.78
C ILE A 71 -8.14 10.25 7.44
N SER A 72 -7.38 10.04 6.37
CA SER A 72 -7.94 9.96 5.02
C SER A 72 -8.63 8.62 4.79
N LEU A 73 -9.89 8.65 4.38
CA LEU A 73 -10.66 7.46 4.05
C LEU A 73 -10.69 7.22 2.54
N PHE A 74 -10.43 5.98 2.13
CA PHE A 74 -10.54 5.55 0.74
C PHE A 74 -11.30 4.23 0.62
N ILE A 75 -11.73 3.91 -0.60
CA ILE A 75 -12.40 2.66 -0.90
C ILE A 75 -11.74 1.97 -2.10
N PRO A 76 -11.40 0.66 -2.03
CA PRO A 76 -10.92 -0.10 -3.18
C PRO A 76 -12.09 -0.56 -4.04
N LEU A 77 -11.95 -0.53 -5.35
CA LEU A 77 -12.84 -1.16 -6.32
C LEU A 77 -12.04 -2.11 -7.21
N TYR A 78 -12.37 -3.38 -7.14
CA TYR A 78 -11.79 -4.40 -8.00
C TYR A 78 -12.49 -4.39 -9.36
N LEU A 79 -11.75 -4.07 -10.42
CA LEU A 79 -12.27 -4.03 -11.79
C LEU A 79 -12.24 -5.41 -12.47
N THR A 80 -11.30 -6.27 -12.07
CA THR A 80 -11.16 -7.63 -12.61
C THR A 80 -10.31 -8.52 -11.73
N ASN A 81 -10.66 -9.81 -11.65
CA ASN A 81 -9.84 -10.88 -11.08
C ASN A 81 -9.07 -11.67 -12.17
N SER A 82 -9.13 -11.23 -13.43
CA SER A 82 -8.36 -11.86 -14.51
C SER A 82 -6.88 -11.58 -14.34
N CYS A 83 -6.09 -12.61 -14.06
CA CYS A 83 -4.65 -12.51 -13.82
C CYS A 83 -3.91 -13.59 -14.61
N THR A 84 -2.70 -13.25 -15.09
CA THR A 84 -1.80 -14.18 -15.81
C THR A 84 -0.66 -14.71 -14.95
N ASN A 85 -0.54 -14.23 -13.70
CA ASN A 85 0.49 -14.63 -12.76
C ASN A 85 0.07 -15.85 -11.93
N SER A 86 1.08 -16.52 -11.37
CA SER A 86 0.90 -17.68 -10.49
C SER A 86 1.45 -17.45 -9.09
N CYS A 87 1.12 -16.27 -8.48
CA CYS A 87 1.54 -15.95 -7.11
C CYS A 87 0.92 -16.93 -6.13
N VAL A 88 1.76 -17.64 -5.34
CA VAL A 88 1.32 -18.76 -4.50
C VAL A 88 0.36 -18.40 -3.37
N TYR A 89 0.31 -17.12 -3.00
CA TYR A 89 -0.47 -16.58 -1.88
C TYR A 89 -1.77 -15.85 -2.31
N CYS A 90 -2.03 -15.74 -3.62
CA CYS A 90 -3.08 -14.86 -4.14
C CYS A 90 -4.30 -15.64 -4.63
N GLY A 91 -5.50 -15.25 -4.20
CA GLY A 91 -6.75 -15.84 -4.67
C GLY A 91 -6.95 -15.73 -6.20
N PHE A 92 -6.39 -14.70 -6.83
CA PHE A 92 -6.44 -14.51 -8.30
C PHE A 92 -5.41 -15.33 -9.08
N HIS A 93 -4.68 -16.22 -8.44
CA HIS A 93 -3.73 -17.14 -9.09
C HIS A 93 -4.33 -17.76 -10.34
N ILE A 94 -3.56 -17.78 -11.45
CA ILE A 94 -4.08 -18.22 -12.77
C ILE A 94 -4.69 -19.62 -12.77
N ALA A 95 -4.15 -20.55 -11.96
CA ALA A 95 -4.63 -21.92 -11.87
C ALA A 95 -5.81 -22.11 -10.92
N ASN A 96 -6.24 -21.08 -10.16
CA ASN A 96 -7.41 -21.22 -9.30
C ASN A 96 -8.68 -21.37 -10.14
N PRO A 97 -9.52 -22.39 -9.84
CA PRO A 97 -10.75 -22.65 -10.57
C PRO A 97 -11.85 -21.66 -10.13
N MET A 98 -11.73 -20.41 -10.58
CA MET A 98 -12.70 -19.36 -10.29
C MET A 98 -13.22 -18.70 -11.57
N ALA A 99 -14.44 -18.20 -11.55
CA ALA A 99 -14.97 -17.39 -12.63
C ALA A 99 -14.12 -16.11 -12.79
N ARG A 100 -13.67 -15.83 -14.02
CA ARG A 100 -12.88 -14.64 -14.34
C ARG A 100 -13.78 -13.56 -14.88
N THR A 101 -13.89 -12.49 -14.14
CA THR A 101 -14.75 -11.36 -14.42
C THR A 101 -13.91 -10.13 -14.76
N ILE A 102 -14.42 -9.33 -15.68
CA ILE A 102 -13.91 -8.02 -16.02
C ILE A 102 -15.11 -7.07 -16.18
N LEU A 103 -15.12 -5.96 -15.47
CA LEU A 103 -16.22 -5.02 -15.53
C LEU A 103 -16.26 -4.31 -16.88
N THR A 104 -17.47 -4.21 -17.46
CA THR A 104 -17.70 -3.32 -18.59
C THR A 104 -17.69 -1.86 -18.14
N PRO A 105 -17.56 -0.90 -19.05
CA PRO A 105 -17.65 0.52 -18.72
C PRO A 105 -18.94 0.90 -17.99
N GLU A 106 -20.08 0.31 -18.38
CA GLU A 106 -21.39 0.54 -17.74
C GLU A 106 -21.42 -0.03 -16.32
N GLN A 107 -20.90 -1.23 -16.13
CA GLN A 107 -20.77 -1.86 -14.81
C GLN A 107 -19.87 -1.05 -13.87
N MET A 108 -18.77 -0.45 -14.38
CA MET A 108 -17.93 0.47 -13.58
C MET A 108 -18.75 1.66 -13.06
N GLU A 109 -19.58 2.26 -13.89
CA GLU A 109 -20.41 3.40 -13.47
C GLU A 109 -21.45 3.01 -12.41
N ASP A 110 -22.03 1.82 -12.50
CA ASP A 110 -22.96 1.31 -11.49
C ASP A 110 -22.24 1.08 -10.15
N GLU A 111 -21.01 0.56 -10.17
CA GLU A 111 -20.14 0.45 -8.98
C GLU A 111 -19.82 1.83 -8.39
N PHE A 112 -19.48 2.84 -9.21
CA PHE A 112 -19.20 4.20 -8.72
C PHE A 112 -20.40 4.81 -8.04
N LYS A 113 -21.60 4.64 -8.60
CA LYS A 113 -22.86 5.10 -7.99
C LYS A 113 -23.14 4.37 -6.67
N ALA A 114 -22.93 3.06 -6.63
CA ALA A 114 -23.11 2.27 -5.41
C ALA A 114 -22.15 2.72 -4.31
N ILE A 115 -20.88 2.94 -4.63
CA ILE A 115 -19.88 3.46 -3.69
C ILE A 115 -20.28 4.85 -3.17
N LYS A 116 -20.73 5.76 -4.04
CA LYS A 116 -21.20 7.09 -3.62
C LYS A 116 -22.44 7.03 -2.73
N ALA A 117 -23.27 6.01 -2.88
CA ALA A 117 -24.42 5.77 -2.00
C ALA A 117 -24.00 5.23 -0.62
N MET A 118 -22.85 4.56 -0.50
CA MET A 118 -22.32 4.07 0.77
C MET A 118 -21.67 5.17 1.61
N GLY A 119 -21.21 6.27 0.99
CA GLY A 119 -20.56 7.37 1.67
C GLY A 119 -19.98 8.40 0.69
N PRO A 120 -19.62 9.60 1.17
CA PRO A 120 -19.13 10.68 0.32
C PRO A 120 -17.65 10.52 -0.06
N PHE A 121 -17.24 9.30 -0.40
CA PHE A 121 -15.87 9.01 -0.83
C PHE A 121 -15.45 9.87 -2.02
N GLU A 122 -14.27 10.48 -1.91
CA GLU A 122 -13.60 11.19 -2.99
C GLU A 122 -12.28 10.51 -3.39
N SER A 123 -11.79 9.52 -2.62
CA SER A 123 -10.59 8.74 -2.93
C SER A 123 -10.98 7.31 -3.30
N LEU A 124 -10.72 6.93 -4.56
CA LEU A 124 -10.99 5.60 -5.11
C LEU A 124 -9.68 4.92 -5.49
N LEU A 125 -9.49 3.68 -5.03
CA LEU A 125 -8.41 2.80 -5.45
C LEU A 125 -8.94 1.72 -6.39
N MET A 126 -8.67 1.82 -7.68
CA MET A 126 -9.06 0.80 -8.66
C MET A 126 -8.00 -0.31 -8.71
N VAL A 127 -8.42 -1.56 -8.50
CA VAL A 127 -7.55 -2.73 -8.42
C VAL A 127 -7.83 -3.70 -9.56
N THR A 128 -6.79 -4.30 -10.14
CA THR A 128 -6.92 -5.33 -11.18
C THR A 128 -6.04 -6.53 -10.92
N GLY A 129 -6.48 -7.70 -11.34
CA GLY A 129 -5.55 -8.77 -11.66
C GLY A 129 -4.63 -8.34 -12.82
N GLU A 130 -3.41 -8.86 -12.84
CA GLU A 130 -2.40 -8.49 -13.84
C GLU A 130 -2.64 -9.27 -15.15
N ASN A 131 -3.44 -8.72 -16.05
CA ASN A 131 -3.69 -9.25 -17.40
C ASN A 131 -3.64 -8.11 -18.44
N PRO A 132 -2.45 -7.82 -19.02
CA PRO A 132 -2.29 -6.70 -19.92
C PRO A 132 -3.15 -6.78 -21.20
N ALA A 133 -3.50 -8.00 -21.64
CA ALA A 133 -4.33 -8.18 -22.82
C ALA A 133 -5.80 -7.81 -22.60
N LYS A 134 -6.30 -7.92 -21.37
CA LYS A 134 -7.70 -7.65 -21.02
C LYS A 134 -7.88 -6.35 -20.24
N ALA A 135 -6.98 -6.05 -19.30
CA ALA A 135 -7.03 -4.87 -18.43
C ALA A 135 -5.76 -4.02 -18.59
N GLY A 136 -5.36 -3.75 -19.84
CA GLY A 136 -4.21 -2.92 -20.19
C GLY A 136 -4.52 -1.43 -20.11
N VAL A 137 -3.59 -0.60 -20.64
CA VAL A 137 -3.64 0.87 -20.55
C VAL A 137 -4.93 1.46 -21.13
N ALA A 138 -5.45 0.92 -22.24
CA ALA A 138 -6.70 1.40 -22.83
C ALA A 138 -7.89 1.23 -21.87
N TYR A 139 -8.01 0.05 -21.24
CA TYR A 139 -9.04 -0.25 -20.25
C TYR A 139 -8.91 0.65 -19.01
N LEU A 140 -7.70 0.82 -18.49
CA LEU A 140 -7.42 1.69 -17.34
C LEU A 140 -7.69 3.17 -17.66
N SER A 141 -7.36 3.63 -18.88
CA SER A 141 -7.66 4.99 -19.34
C SER A 141 -9.17 5.26 -19.37
N GLU A 142 -9.96 4.29 -19.83
CA GLU A 142 -11.42 4.40 -19.85
C GLU A 142 -11.98 4.40 -18.42
N ALA A 143 -11.51 3.50 -17.54
CA ALA A 143 -11.91 3.46 -16.14
C ALA A 143 -11.65 4.79 -15.42
N LEU A 144 -10.46 5.39 -15.62
CA LEU A 144 -10.11 6.68 -15.03
C LEU A 144 -11.00 7.82 -15.52
N ARG A 145 -11.24 7.91 -16.86
CA ARG A 145 -12.12 8.96 -17.41
C ARG A 145 -13.55 8.87 -16.84
N ARG A 146 -14.08 7.66 -16.72
CA ARG A 146 -15.41 7.43 -16.15
C ARG A 146 -15.49 7.67 -14.65
N ALA A 147 -14.42 7.38 -13.90
CA ALA A 147 -14.35 7.63 -12.46
C ALA A 147 -14.22 9.12 -12.11
N LYS A 148 -13.58 9.92 -12.96
CA LYS A 148 -13.25 11.33 -12.72
C LYS A 148 -14.44 12.22 -12.34
N PRO A 149 -15.68 12.05 -12.86
CA PRO A 149 -16.84 12.82 -12.42
C PRO A 149 -17.34 12.46 -11.02
N TYR A 150 -16.94 11.31 -10.49
CA TYR A 150 -17.41 10.79 -9.20
C TYR A 150 -16.40 11.00 -8.08
N PHE A 151 -15.09 11.00 -8.38
CA PHE A 151 -14.03 10.98 -7.38
C PHE A 151 -12.93 11.98 -7.72
N ALA A 152 -12.44 12.71 -6.72
CA ALA A 152 -11.37 13.71 -6.87
C ALA A 152 -9.97 13.06 -6.86
N ASP A 153 -9.76 11.97 -6.12
CA ASP A 153 -8.48 11.27 -5.98
C ASP A 153 -8.57 9.86 -6.54
N LEU A 154 -7.96 9.65 -7.71
CA LEU A 154 -7.99 8.38 -8.43
C LEU A 154 -6.65 7.68 -8.34
N LYS A 155 -6.64 6.51 -7.71
CA LYS A 155 -5.46 5.65 -7.59
C LYS A 155 -5.68 4.30 -8.27
N ILE A 156 -4.58 3.67 -8.68
CA ILE A 156 -4.62 2.32 -9.24
C ILE A 156 -3.63 1.41 -8.50
N GLU A 157 -4.00 0.14 -8.36
CA GLU A 157 -3.12 -0.97 -7.97
C GLU A 157 -3.21 -2.04 -9.05
N VAL A 158 -2.26 -1.99 -9.99
CA VAL A 158 -2.26 -2.79 -11.21
C VAL A 158 -0.85 -3.33 -11.50
N MET A 159 -0.71 -4.07 -12.60
CA MET A 159 0.62 -4.48 -13.07
C MET A 159 1.54 -3.29 -13.29
N PRO A 160 2.86 -3.45 -13.06
CA PRO A 160 3.84 -2.42 -13.44
C PRO A 160 3.77 -2.10 -14.93
N LEU A 161 3.73 -0.79 -15.23
CA LEU A 161 3.65 -0.24 -16.58
C LEU A 161 4.98 0.43 -16.99
N LYS A 162 5.09 0.84 -18.24
CA LYS A 162 6.16 1.70 -18.72
C LYS A 162 5.92 3.15 -18.31
N ALA A 163 6.97 3.98 -18.33
CA ALA A 163 6.86 5.39 -17.94
C ALA A 163 5.87 6.16 -18.83
N GLU A 164 5.93 5.95 -20.15
CA GLU A 164 5.01 6.57 -21.11
C GLU A 164 3.56 6.14 -20.91
N GLU A 165 3.33 4.90 -20.48
CA GLU A 165 2.00 4.37 -20.17
C GLU A 165 1.43 5.01 -18.89
N TYR A 166 2.25 5.15 -17.83
CA TYR A 166 1.86 5.92 -16.64
C TYR A 166 1.56 7.39 -16.99
N ALA A 167 2.39 8.03 -17.81
CA ALA A 167 2.16 9.40 -18.26
C ALA A 167 0.83 9.55 -19.01
N GLN A 168 0.46 8.57 -19.85
CA GLN A 168 -0.85 8.53 -20.50
C GLN A 168 -1.99 8.45 -19.49
N LEU A 169 -1.86 7.61 -18.43
CA LEU A 169 -2.89 7.49 -17.40
C LEU A 169 -3.01 8.76 -16.54
N VAL A 170 -1.89 9.46 -16.27
CA VAL A 170 -1.90 10.78 -15.61
C VAL A 170 -2.76 11.78 -16.41
N GLN A 171 -2.65 11.80 -17.74
CA GLN A 171 -3.51 12.63 -18.59
C GLN A 171 -5.00 12.23 -18.52
N CYS A 172 -5.31 11.01 -18.14
CA CYS A 172 -6.69 10.54 -17.92
C CYS A 172 -7.24 10.84 -16.52
N GLY A 173 -6.44 11.45 -15.64
CA GLY A 173 -6.84 11.81 -14.28
C GLY A 173 -6.27 10.92 -13.17
N LEU A 174 -5.26 10.10 -13.45
CA LEU A 174 -4.56 9.31 -12.45
C LEU A 174 -3.78 10.21 -11.49
N ASN A 175 -4.01 10.08 -10.18
CA ASN A 175 -3.26 10.79 -9.14
C ASN A 175 -2.21 9.88 -8.48
N GLY A 176 -2.51 8.61 -8.25
CA GLY A 176 -1.60 7.74 -7.55
C GLY A 176 -1.54 6.31 -8.06
N VAL A 177 -0.40 5.66 -7.82
CA VAL A 177 -0.18 4.25 -8.14
C VAL A 177 0.34 3.52 -6.92
N ILE A 178 -0.27 2.39 -6.60
CA ILE A 178 0.24 1.47 -5.56
C ILE A 178 0.89 0.29 -6.24
N CYS A 179 2.12 -0.02 -5.84
CA CYS A 179 2.84 -1.19 -6.32
C CYS A 179 3.66 -1.81 -5.19
N PHE A 180 3.16 -2.90 -4.65
CA PHE A 180 3.91 -3.65 -3.63
C PHE A 180 4.99 -4.50 -4.29
N GLN A 181 6.20 -4.45 -3.72
CA GLN A 181 7.29 -5.32 -4.10
C GLN A 181 7.05 -6.76 -3.61
N GLU A 182 6.23 -6.91 -2.59
CA GLU A 182 5.89 -8.12 -1.84
C GLU A 182 7.05 -8.59 -0.96
N THR A 183 8.21 -8.90 -1.53
CA THR A 183 9.49 -9.11 -0.82
C THR A 183 10.66 -8.59 -1.66
N TYR A 184 11.68 -8.09 -0.99
CA TYR A 184 12.95 -7.69 -1.59
C TYR A 184 13.99 -8.83 -1.61
N ASN A 185 13.65 -10.01 -1.06
CA ASN A 185 14.53 -11.18 -1.14
C ASN A 185 14.56 -11.73 -2.56
N GLN A 186 15.50 -11.23 -3.38
CA GLN A 186 15.63 -11.60 -4.78
C GLN A 186 15.83 -13.12 -4.99
N SER A 187 16.58 -13.77 -4.10
CA SER A 187 16.88 -15.20 -4.20
C SER A 187 15.63 -16.07 -4.00
N ARG A 188 14.67 -15.58 -3.24
CA ARG A 188 13.41 -16.28 -2.91
C ARG A 188 12.22 -15.81 -3.74
N TYR A 189 12.34 -14.69 -4.45
CA TYR A 189 11.24 -14.03 -5.13
C TYR A 189 10.45 -14.93 -6.08
N ASN A 190 11.15 -15.74 -6.88
CA ASN A 190 10.53 -16.65 -7.84
C ASN A 190 9.86 -17.89 -7.21
N VAL A 191 10.14 -18.18 -5.92
CA VAL A 191 9.39 -19.20 -5.16
C VAL A 191 7.94 -18.74 -4.96
N TYR A 192 7.74 -17.45 -4.74
CA TYR A 192 6.42 -16.85 -4.53
C TYR A 192 5.74 -16.44 -5.83
N HIS A 193 6.54 -16.11 -6.87
CA HIS A 193 6.08 -15.61 -8.16
C HIS A 193 6.66 -16.45 -9.31
N PRO A 194 6.27 -17.75 -9.43
CA PRO A 194 6.94 -18.67 -10.36
C PRO A 194 6.68 -18.38 -11.84
N ARG A 195 5.56 -17.74 -12.19
CA ARG A 195 5.17 -17.46 -13.59
C ARG A 195 4.47 -16.11 -13.73
N GLY A 196 4.49 -15.58 -14.95
CA GLY A 196 3.87 -14.32 -15.35
C GLY A 196 4.82 -13.13 -15.23
N MET A 197 4.31 -11.94 -15.53
CA MET A 197 5.13 -10.71 -15.49
C MET A 197 5.60 -10.38 -14.06
N LYS A 198 4.85 -10.78 -13.05
CA LYS A 198 5.24 -10.57 -11.65
C LYS A 198 6.49 -11.35 -11.25
N SER A 199 6.89 -12.39 -11.99
CA SER A 199 8.16 -13.11 -11.77
C SER A 199 9.40 -12.27 -12.13
N LYS A 200 9.24 -11.15 -12.85
CA LYS A 200 10.34 -10.26 -13.25
C LYS A 200 10.66 -9.28 -12.12
N PHE A 201 11.56 -9.68 -11.23
CA PHE A 201 11.94 -8.92 -10.04
C PHE A 201 12.41 -7.50 -10.37
N ASP A 202 13.35 -7.36 -11.31
CA ASP A 202 13.93 -6.10 -11.76
C ASP A 202 12.89 -5.16 -12.38
N TRP A 203 11.96 -5.71 -13.15
CA TRP A 203 10.85 -4.96 -13.73
C TRP A 203 9.93 -4.38 -12.64
N ARG A 204 9.63 -5.16 -11.60
CA ARG A 204 8.73 -4.74 -10.55
C ARG A 204 9.39 -3.76 -9.58
N VAL A 205 10.60 -4.05 -9.11
CA VAL A 205 11.30 -3.17 -8.16
C VAL A 205 11.61 -1.79 -8.74
N ASN A 206 11.77 -1.67 -10.06
CA ASN A 206 11.94 -0.41 -10.77
C ASN A 206 10.60 0.25 -11.18
N ALA A 207 9.45 -0.29 -10.81
CA ALA A 207 8.17 0.34 -11.14
C ALA A 207 8.01 1.74 -10.53
N PRO A 208 8.35 1.98 -9.25
CA PRO A 208 8.29 3.32 -8.65
C PRO A 208 9.17 4.36 -9.36
N ASP A 209 10.33 3.96 -9.90
CA ASP A 209 11.16 4.85 -10.74
C ASP A 209 10.40 5.31 -11.99
N ARG A 210 9.74 4.38 -12.69
CA ARG A 210 8.95 4.70 -13.89
C ARG A 210 7.73 5.58 -13.57
N MET A 211 7.11 5.38 -12.40
CA MET A 211 6.03 6.25 -11.91
C MET A 211 6.54 7.66 -11.64
N GLY A 212 7.69 7.79 -10.96
CA GLY A 212 8.32 9.09 -10.69
C GLY A 212 8.72 9.81 -11.98
N GLN A 213 9.29 9.11 -12.95
CA GLN A 213 9.61 9.64 -14.30
C GLN A 213 8.38 10.16 -15.05
N ALA A 214 7.25 9.48 -14.88
CA ALA A 214 5.97 9.85 -15.49
C ALA A 214 5.27 11.01 -14.76
N GLY A 215 5.80 11.47 -13.63
CA GLY A 215 5.19 12.54 -12.83
C GLY A 215 3.95 12.12 -12.05
N VAL A 216 3.83 10.85 -11.67
CA VAL A 216 2.74 10.37 -10.80
C VAL A 216 2.81 11.12 -9.47
N HIS A 217 1.69 11.72 -9.06
CA HIS A 217 1.63 12.55 -7.85
C HIS A 217 1.87 11.76 -6.56
N SER A 218 1.33 10.55 -6.47
CA SER A 218 1.43 9.70 -5.26
C SER A 218 1.87 8.29 -5.61
N ILE A 219 2.88 7.77 -4.89
CA ILE A 219 3.36 6.39 -5.04
C ILE A 219 3.21 5.64 -3.73
N GLY A 220 2.40 4.57 -3.76
CA GLY A 220 2.23 3.64 -2.65
C GLY A 220 3.16 2.44 -2.78
N MET A 221 3.88 2.12 -1.71
CA MET A 221 4.83 1.03 -1.64
C MET A 221 4.46 0.07 -0.50
N GLY A 222 4.95 -1.15 -0.57
CA GLY A 222 4.74 -2.10 0.52
C GLY A 222 5.41 -3.45 0.31
N VAL A 223 5.38 -4.22 1.39
CA VAL A 223 5.80 -5.62 1.43
C VAL A 223 4.70 -6.46 2.05
N LEU A 224 4.52 -7.69 1.57
CA LEU A 224 3.55 -8.63 2.12
C LEU A 224 4.19 -9.37 3.29
N ILE A 225 3.78 -9.02 4.50
CA ILE A 225 4.28 -9.65 5.72
C ILE A 225 3.81 -11.11 5.79
N GLY A 226 4.77 -12.00 5.89
CA GLY A 226 4.55 -13.46 5.93
C GLY A 226 5.35 -14.23 4.87
N LEU A 227 5.94 -13.54 3.89
CA LEU A 227 6.78 -14.19 2.87
C LEU A 227 8.18 -14.48 3.40
N GLU A 228 8.89 -13.45 3.85
CA GLU A 228 10.28 -13.52 4.29
C GLU A 228 10.46 -12.79 5.64
N ASP A 229 11.71 -12.68 6.12
CA ASP A 229 12.02 -11.87 7.31
C ASP A 229 11.54 -10.43 7.12
N TRP A 230 10.53 -10.04 7.86
CA TRP A 230 9.87 -8.74 7.69
C TRP A 230 10.79 -7.56 8.03
N ARG A 231 11.71 -7.74 8.99
CA ARG A 231 12.64 -6.67 9.39
C ARG A 231 13.60 -6.33 8.27
N THR A 232 14.09 -7.35 7.59
CA THR A 232 14.96 -7.18 6.42
C THR A 232 14.19 -6.59 5.25
N ASP A 233 12.99 -7.11 4.95
CA ASP A 233 12.14 -6.59 3.87
C ASP A 233 11.82 -5.09 4.05
N VAL A 234 11.40 -4.67 5.24
CA VAL A 234 11.06 -3.26 5.48
C VAL A 234 12.29 -2.36 5.52
N THR A 235 13.47 -2.91 5.84
CA THR A 235 14.74 -2.17 5.72
C THR A 235 15.08 -1.90 4.26
N MET A 236 14.89 -2.88 3.38
CA MET A 236 15.06 -2.68 1.93
C MET A 236 14.05 -1.68 1.38
N LEU A 237 12.80 -1.73 1.85
CA LEU A 237 11.78 -0.73 1.54
C LEU A 237 12.21 0.67 2.00
N ALA A 238 12.81 0.80 3.19
CA ALA A 238 13.30 2.09 3.69
C ALA A 238 14.44 2.67 2.82
N TYR A 239 15.36 1.83 2.34
CA TYR A 239 16.36 2.25 1.35
C TYR A 239 15.70 2.70 0.05
N HIS A 240 14.71 1.96 -0.44
CA HIS A 240 13.98 2.30 -1.66
C HIS A 240 13.22 3.62 -1.52
N LEU A 241 12.52 3.82 -0.40
CA LEU A 241 11.82 5.07 -0.09
C LEU A 241 12.78 6.27 -0.10
N ARG A 242 13.92 6.17 0.58
CA ARG A 242 14.93 7.25 0.59
C ARG A 242 15.51 7.53 -0.79
N TYR A 243 15.75 6.49 -1.58
CA TYR A 243 16.17 6.64 -2.97
C TYR A 243 15.14 7.42 -3.78
N LEU A 244 13.87 7.04 -3.72
CA LEU A 244 12.80 7.68 -4.48
C LEU A 244 12.56 9.13 -4.03
N GLN A 245 12.57 9.41 -2.73
CA GLN A 245 12.44 10.77 -2.19
C GLN A 245 13.56 11.70 -2.69
N LYS A 246 14.78 11.17 -2.85
CA LYS A 246 15.91 11.91 -3.39
C LYS A 246 15.76 12.22 -4.89
N HIS A 247 15.26 11.26 -5.67
CA HIS A 247 15.18 11.39 -7.14
C HIS A 247 13.88 12.03 -7.62
N TYR A 248 12.77 11.79 -6.90
CA TYR A 248 11.41 12.24 -7.27
C TYR A 248 10.77 13.00 -6.09
N TRP A 249 11.40 14.04 -5.64
CA TRP A 249 11.05 14.80 -4.45
C TRP A 249 9.68 15.51 -4.50
N ARG A 250 9.07 15.65 -5.68
CA ARG A 250 7.72 16.20 -5.84
C ARG A 250 6.62 15.17 -5.60
N THR A 251 6.97 13.90 -5.58
CA THR A 251 6.03 12.80 -5.38
C THR A 251 5.73 12.61 -3.90
N ARG A 252 4.46 12.44 -3.56
CA ARG A 252 4.00 12.03 -2.24
C ARG A 252 4.16 10.50 -2.12
N TYR A 253 4.59 10.01 -0.96
CA TYR A 253 4.80 8.58 -0.75
C TYR A 253 3.88 8.04 0.34
N SER A 254 3.41 6.81 0.14
CA SER A 254 2.71 6.04 1.16
C SER A 254 3.29 4.65 1.31
N VAL A 255 3.19 4.08 2.52
CA VAL A 255 3.61 2.71 2.81
C VAL A 255 2.49 1.92 3.44
N ASN A 256 2.46 0.61 3.14
CA ASN A 256 1.53 -0.34 3.73
C ASN A 256 2.26 -1.66 4.00
N PHE A 257 1.94 -2.30 5.11
CA PHE A 257 2.54 -3.54 5.59
C PHE A 257 1.45 -4.61 5.83
N PRO A 258 0.74 -5.04 4.78
CA PRO A 258 -0.33 -6.01 4.95
C PRO A 258 0.22 -7.34 5.46
N ARG A 259 -0.35 -7.84 6.55
CA ARG A 259 -0.10 -9.23 6.99
C ARG A 259 -0.84 -10.18 6.06
N MET A 260 -0.20 -11.28 5.70
CA MET A 260 -0.82 -12.30 4.89
C MET A 260 -2.08 -12.85 5.57
N ARG A 261 -3.16 -12.93 4.83
CA ARG A 261 -4.41 -13.55 5.23
C ARG A 261 -4.68 -14.77 4.36
N PRO A 262 -5.39 -15.79 4.84
CA PRO A 262 -5.78 -16.91 4.02
C PRO A 262 -6.50 -16.42 2.76
N ALA A 263 -6.08 -16.93 1.59
CA ALA A 263 -6.81 -16.77 0.35
C ALA A 263 -7.72 -17.96 0.14
N GLU A 264 -8.91 -17.76 -0.41
CA GLU A 264 -9.76 -18.88 -0.83
C GLU A 264 -9.01 -19.75 -1.85
N ASN A 265 -9.06 -21.04 -1.64
CA ASN A 265 -8.33 -22.05 -2.44
C ASN A 265 -6.79 -21.90 -2.42
N GLY A 266 -6.21 -21.11 -1.51
CA GLY A 266 -4.77 -20.96 -1.34
C GLY A 266 -4.21 -21.87 -0.26
N GLY A 267 -3.32 -22.82 -0.64
CA GLY A 267 -2.63 -23.72 0.29
C GLY A 267 -1.36 -23.11 0.91
N PHE A 268 -0.98 -21.88 0.53
CA PHE A 268 0.23 -21.24 1.02
C PHE A 268 0.06 -20.76 2.46
N GLN A 269 0.97 -21.19 3.34
CA GLN A 269 1.05 -20.71 4.72
C GLN A 269 2.17 -19.69 4.85
N PRO A 270 2.00 -18.64 5.68
CA PRO A 270 3.05 -17.67 5.90
C PRO A 270 4.29 -18.33 6.54
N ASN A 271 5.47 -18.01 6.02
CA ASN A 271 6.74 -18.46 6.62
C ASN A 271 7.06 -17.73 7.93
N VAL A 272 6.52 -16.52 8.10
CA VAL A 272 6.71 -15.68 9.27
C VAL A 272 5.34 -15.16 9.72
N ILE A 273 5.05 -15.30 11.01
CA ILE A 273 3.86 -14.75 11.63
C ILE A 273 4.26 -13.51 12.43
N MET A 274 3.71 -12.36 12.06
CA MET A 274 3.93 -11.10 12.76
C MET A 274 2.80 -10.86 13.78
N SER A 275 3.17 -10.62 15.02
CA SER A 275 2.24 -10.24 16.09
C SER A 275 1.74 -8.79 15.94
N ASP A 276 0.66 -8.43 16.64
CA ASP A 276 0.17 -7.05 16.68
C ASP A 276 1.21 -6.09 17.27
N ALA A 277 1.95 -6.52 18.29
CA ALA A 277 3.03 -5.72 18.88
C ALA A 277 4.17 -5.43 17.88
N GLU A 278 4.53 -6.40 17.03
CA GLU A 278 5.55 -6.21 16.00
C GLU A 278 5.05 -5.30 14.87
N LEU A 279 3.78 -5.42 14.46
CA LEU A 279 3.21 -4.52 13.45
C LEU A 279 3.08 -3.08 14.01
N ALA A 280 2.75 -2.92 15.29
CA ALA A 280 2.77 -1.63 15.96
C ALA A 280 4.20 -1.06 16.02
N GLN A 281 5.19 -1.88 16.42
CA GLN A 281 6.60 -1.49 16.42
C GLN A 281 7.05 -1.00 15.03
N LEU A 282 6.73 -1.74 13.99
CA LEU A 282 7.06 -1.35 12.61
C LEU A 282 6.43 -0.02 12.21
N THR A 283 5.16 0.18 12.55
CA THR A 283 4.44 1.42 12.25
C THR A 283 5.06 2.61 12.97
N PHE A 284 5.37 2.47 14.26
CA PHE A 284 6.02 3.52 15.03
C PHE A 284 7.43 3.81 14.52
N ALA A 285 8.21 2.77 14.22
CA ALA A 285 9.54 2.91 13.66
C ALA A 285 9.52 3.64 12.32
N MET A 286 8.56 3.30 11.44
CA MET A 286 8.41 3.96 10.13
C MET A 286 8.06 5.44 10.30
N ARG A 287 7.14 5.81 11.20
CA ARG A 287 6.80 7.20 11.49
C ARG A 287 7.97 7.98 12.07
N ILE A 288 8.75 7.37 12.96
CA ILE A 288 9.96 7.98 13.54
C ILE A 288 11.06 8.14 12.48
N PHE A 289 11.18 7.17 11.58
CA PHE A 289 12.12 7.21 10.45
C PHE A 289 11.73 8.28 9.43
N ASP A 290 10.44 8.37 9.10
CA ASP A 290 9.92 9.33 8.12
C ASP A 290 8.63 9.98 8.62
N HIS A 291 8.71 11.26 8.97
CA HIS A 291 7.58 12.02 9.50
C HIS A 291 6.54 12.37 8.43
N THR A 292 6.88 12.27 7.15
CA THR A 292 6.08 12.78 6.03
C THR A 292 5.37 11.71 5.22
N VAL A 293 5.80 10.45 5.34
CA VAL A 293 5.20 9.33 4.61
C VAL A 293 3.80 9.03 5.13
N ASP A 294 2.86 8.80 4.24
CA ASP A 294 1.55 8.27 4.62
C ASP A 294 1.68 6.80 5.03
N ILE A 295 1.05 6.43 6.13
CA ILE A 295 0.98 5.03 6.56
C ILE A 295 -0.47 4.58 6.44
N SER A 296 -0.71 3.56 5.61
CA SER A 296 -2.05 3.10 5.25
C SER A 296 -2.37 1.74 5.87
N TYR A 297 -3.58 1.61 6.42
CA TYR A 297 -4.12 0.35 6.90
C TYR A 297 -5.42 0.01 6.17
N SER A 298 -5.48 -1.24 5.67
CA SER A 298 -6.70 -1.75 5.02
C SER A 298 -7.59 -2.50 6.01
N THR A 299 -8.78 -2.86 5.55
CA THR A 299 -9.75 -3.72 6.26
C THR A 299 -9.27 -5.16 6.48
N ARG A 300 -8.02 -5.46 6.08
CA ARG A 300 -7.34 -6.72 6.36
C ARG A 300 -7.05 -6.92 7.86
N GLU A 301 -6.85 -5.82 8.59
CA GLU A 301 -6.62 -5.84 10.03
C GLU A 301 -7.93 -5.73 10.80
N PHE A 302 -7.95 -6.30 12.03
CA PHE A 302 -9.14 -6.29 12.89
C PHE A 302 -9.50 -4.89 13.38
N PRO A 303 -10.79 -4.60 13.64
CA PRO A 303 -11.30 -3.28 14.05
C PRO A 303 -10.52 -2.67 15.22
N ASP A 304 -10.36 -3.40 16.32
CA ASP A 304 -9.71 -2.90 17.54
C ASP A 304 -8.25 -2.48 17.29
N PHE A 305 -7.54 -3.28 16.50
CA PHE A 305 -6.16 -2.96 16.16
C PHE A 305 -6.09 -1.71 15.28
N ARG A 306 -6.96 -1.59 14.27
CA ARG A 306 -7.04 -0.42 13.40
C ARG A 306 -7.38 0.85 14.17
N ASP A 307 -8.34 0.79 15.09
CA ASP A 307 -8.76 1.91 15.94
C ASP A 307 -7.62 2.43 16.80
N ASN A 308 -6.87 1.53 17.45
CA ASN A 308 -5.71 1.89 18.24
C ASN A 308 -4.61 2.54 17.38
N MET A 309 -4.30 1.94 16.24
CA MET A 309 -3.23 2.41 15.35
C MET A 309 -3.56 3.74 14.68
N ALA A 310 -4.85 4.04 14.43
CA ALA A 310 -5.30 5.32 13.92
C ALA A 310 -4.91 6.50 14.84
N THR A 311 -4.84 6.28 16.16
CA THR A 311 -4.43 7.30 17.12
C THR A 311 -2.91 7.43 17.29
N LEU A 312 -2.12 6.49 16.73
CA LEU A 312 -0.71 6.35 17.04
C LEU A 312 0.25 6.52 15.85
N GLY A 313 -0.20 6.44 14.60
CA GLY A 313 0.73 6.56 13.49
C GLY A 313 0.14 6.44 12.09
N VAL A 314 -1.02 5.83 11.97
CA VAL A 314 -1.73 5.65 10.69
C VAL A 314 -2.35 6.98 10.24
N THR A 315 -2.33 7.23 8.93
CA THR A 315 -2.88 8.47 8.33
C THR A 315 -3.95 8.20 7.28
N THR A 316 -4.02 6.96 6.78
CA THR A 316 -4.96 6.58 5.71
C THR A 316 -5.57 5.21 6.02
N MET A 317 -6.87 5.06 5.82
CA MET A 317 -7.58 3.81 6.07
C MET A 317 -8.60 3.51 4.98
N SER A 318 -8.72 2.24 4.57
CA SER A 318 -9.87 1.83 3.76
C SER A 318 -11.08 1.55 4.65
N ALA A 319 -12.28 1.75 4.11
CA ALA A 319 -13.53 1.44 4.81
C ALA A 319 -14.55 0.83 3.85
N GLY A 320 -15.33 -0.15 4.33
CA GLY A 320 -16.37 -0.83 3.54
C GLY A 320 -15.82 -1.62 2.34
N SER A 321 -14.57 -2.11 2.44
CA SER A 321 -13.88 -2.75 1.31
C SER A 321 -14.54 -4.06 0.89
N LYS A 322 -14.63 -4.25 -0.44
CA LYS A 322 -14.90 -5.53 -1.10
C LYS A 322 -13.67 -5.90 -1.93
N THR A 323 -13.30 -7.18 -1.93
CA THR A 323 -12.08 -7.67 -2.61
C THR A 323 -12.37 -8.51 -3.85
N ASP A 324 -13.62 -8.50 -4.28
CA ASP A 324 -14.15 -9.16 -5.47
C ASP A 324 -14.52 -8.14 -6.56
N PRO A 325 -14.33 -8.46 -7.84
CA PRO A 325 -14.71 -7.57 -8.92
C PRO A 325 -16.20 -7.26 -8.94
N GLY A 326 -16.53 -5.97 -8.91
CA GLY A 326 -17.96 -5.54 -8.92
C GLY A 326 -18.71 -5.89 -7.65
N GLY A 327 -18.02 -5.99 -6.52
CA GLY A 327 -18.57 -6.45 -5.24
C GLY A 327 -19.54 -5.46 -4.57
N TYR A 328 -19.67 -4.23 -5.05
CA TYR A 328 -20.60 -3.26 -4.47
C TYR A 328 -22.00 -3.29 -5.09
N PHE A 329 -22.12 -3.69 -6.35
CA PHE A 329 -23.40 -3.73 -7.07
C PHE A 329 -23.54 -4.91 -8.02
N THR A 330 -22.55 -5.12 -8.90
CA THR A 330 -22.68 -6.02 -10.06
C THR A 330 -22.61 -7.51 -9.69
N TYR A 331 -21.67 -7.86 -8.80
CA TYR A 331 -21.38 -9.26 -8.43
C TYR A 331 -21.13 -9.42 -6.93
N PRO A 332 -22.08 -9.13 -6.06
CA PRO A 332 -21.88 -9.04 -4.61
C PRO A 332 -21.54 -10.37 -3.91
N GLN A 333 -21.39 -11.47 -4.65
CA GLN A 333 -21.04 -12.82 -4.14
C GLN A 333 -19.92 -13.48 -4.94
N ALA A 334 -19.10 -12.72 -5.65
CA ALA A 334 -17.95 -13.26 -6.36
C ALA A 334 -16.85 -13.72 -5.37
N LEU A 335 -15.88 -14.50 -5.87
CA LEU A 335 -14.77 -14.98 -5.03
C LEU A 335 -13.84 -13.82 -4.67
N GLU A 336 -13.60 -13.64 -3.39
CA GLU A 336 -12.72 -12.62 -2.83
C GLU A 336 -11.24 -12.94 -3.07
N GLN A 337 -10.41 -11.91 -3.20
CA GLN A 337 -8.96 -12.08 -3.29
C GLN A 337 -8.36 -12.61 -1.98
N PHE A 338 -8.87 -12.13 -0.85
CA PHE A 338 -8.50 -12.50 0.52
C PHE A 338 -9.62 -12.08 1.47
N GLN A 339 -9.62 -12.68 2.65
CA GLN A 339 -10.61 -12.40 3.69
C GLN A 339 -10.47 -10.96 4.24
N VAL A 340 -11.59 -10.25 4.35
CA VAL A 340 -11.72 -8.98 5.05
C VAL A 340 -11.99 -9.26 6.54
N SER A 341 -11.29 -8.55 7.44
CA SER A 341 -11.42 -8.71 8.90
C SER A 341 -12.22 -7.57 9.54
N ASP A 342 -12.27 -6.40 8.94
CA ASP A 342 -13.08 -5.27 9.39
C ASP A 342 -14.23 -5.04 8.39
N GLU A 343 -15.40 -5.53 8.74
CA GLU A 343 -16.61 -5.47 7.91
C GLU A 343 -17.48 -4.24 8.21
N ARG A 344 -17.02 -3.34 9.08
CA ARG A 344 -17.76 -2.11 9.41
C ARG A 344 -18.07 -1.30 8.15
N THR A 345 -19.24 -0.71 8.13
CA THR A 345 -19.64 0.24 7.09
C THR A 345 -18.75 1.48 7.12
N PRO A 346 -18.65 2.24 6.02
CA PRO A 346 -17.87 3.48 6.01
C PRO A 346 -18.29 4.49 7.08
N PHE A 347 -19.58 4.60 7.39
CA PHE A 347 -20.06 5.51 8.42
C PHE A 347 -19.75 5.02 9.84
N GLU A 348 -19.77 3.73 10.12
CA GLU A 348 -19.34 3.18 11.40
C GLU A 348 -17.85 3.44 11.64
N VAL A 349 -17.00 3.25 10.63
CA VAL A 349 -15.57 3.59 10.72
C VAL A 349 -15.39 5.10 10.95
N HIS A 350 -16.10 5.92 10.18
CA HIS A 350 -16.07 7.39 10.32
C HIS A 350 -16.46 7.82 11.74
N GLN A 351 -17.60 7.35 12.24
CA GLN A 351 -18.08 7.66 13.58
C GLN A 351 -17.07 7.22 14.65
N ARG A 352 -16.53 6.00 14.50
CA ARG A 352 -15.56 5.49 15.45
C ARG A 352 -14.29 6.33 15.52
N LEU A 353 -13.79 6.81 14.39
CA LEU A 353 -12.64 7.71 14.36
C LEU A 353 -12.94 9.04 15.05
N GLN A 354 -14.16 9.59 14.91
CA GLN A 354 -14.58 10.79 15.63
C GLN A 354 -14.65 10.56 17.15
N GLU A 355 -15.17 9.41 17.60
CA GLU A 355 -15.19 9.02 19.01
C GLU A 355 -13.79 8.94 19.61
N LEU A 356 -12.79 8.56 18.80
CA LEU A 356 -11.38 8.53 19.18
C LEU A 356 -10.71 9.93 19.16
N GLY A 357 -11.46 10.96 18.84
CA GLY A 357 -10.99 12.37 18.78
C GLY A 357 -10.18 12.69 17.52
N LEU A 358 -10.35 11.88 16.47
CA LEU A 358 -9.75 12.07 15.14
C LEU A 358 -10.73 12.77 14.19
N GLU A 359 -10.22 13.24 13.06
CA GLU A 359 -10.97 13.94 12.02
C GLU A 359 -10.92 13.09 10.72
N PRO A 360 -11.85 12.13 10.53
CA PRO A 360 -11.91 11.37 9.29
C PRO A 360 -12.29 12.28 8.14
N VAL A 361 -11.52 12.24 7.06
CA VAL A 361 -11.73 13.04 5.85
C VAL A 361 -12.02 12.15 4.65
N TRP A 362 -13.04 12.51 3.89
CA TRP A 362 -13.46 11.80 2.67
C TRP A 362 -12.75 12.30 1.42
N LYS A 363 -12.21 13.54 1.48
CA LYS A 363 -11.50 14.20 0.39
C LYS A 363 -10.19 14.77 0.92
N ASP A 364 -9.07 14.21 0.51
CA ASP A 364 -7.71 14.62 0.90
C ASP A 364 -6.93 15.28 -0.26
N TRP A 365 -7.47 15.24 -1.47
CA TRP A 365 -6.83 15.76 -2.66
C TRP A 365 -7.85 16.40 -3.62
N ASP A 366 -7.38 17.42 -4.36
CA ASP A 366 -8.13 18.02 -5.47
C ASP A 366 -7.17 18.35 -6.60
N ALA A 367 -7.52 17.93 -7.82
CA ALA A 367 -6.72 18.11 -9.01
C ALA A 367 -6.45 19.60 -9.38
N ILE A 368 -7.17 20.54 -8.78
CA ILE A 368 -6.93 21.98 -8.96
C ILE A 368 -5.51 22.38 -8.49
N PHE A 369 -4.91 21.60 -7.57
CA PHE A 369 -3.55 21.84 -7.10
C PHE A 369 -2.48 21.28 -8.06
N ASP A 370 -2.87 20.44 -9.02
CA ASP A 370 -2.01 19.90 -10.08
C ASP A 370 -1.91 20.87 -11.27
N VAL A 371 -1.47 22.11 -11.04
CA VAL A 371 -1.22 23.04 -12.13
C VAL A 371 0.04 22.58 -12.88
N PRO A 372 -0.04 22.18 -14.17
CA PRO A 372 1.13 21.79 -14.93
C PRO A 372 2.16 22.94 -14.92
N ALA A 373 3.42 22.60 -14.64
CA ALA A 373 4.53 23.57 -14.56
C ALA A 373 4.78 24.36 -15.87
N HIS A 374 4.00 24.11 -16.93
CA HIS A 374 4.12 24.72 -18.27
C HIS A 374 3.06 25.77 -18.59
N GLN A 375 2.25 26.21 -17.63
CA GLN A 375 1.30 27.31 -17.83
C GLN A 375 1.66 28.56 -16.98
N LYS A 376 2.94 28.78 -16.75
CA LYS A 376 3.45 30.06 -16.21
C LYS A 376 4.32 30.76 -17.25
#